data_55ba9247441fed46f879af8bf9615af2
#
_entry.id   55ba9247441fed46f879af8bf9615af2
#
_cell.length_a   1.000
_cell.length_b   1.000
_cell.length_c   1.000
_cell.angle_alpha   90.00
_cell.angle_beta   90.00
_cell.angle_gamma   90.00
#
_symmetry.space_group_name_H-M   'P 1'
#
loop_
_entity.id
_entity.type
_entity.pdbx_description
1 polymer ?
#
loop_
_entity_poly.entity_id
_entity_poly.type
_entity_poly.pdbx_seq_one_letter_code
_entity_poly.pdbx_strand_id
1 'polypeptide(L)'
;MSVSSERSALDRPVSLFEHAQRLHRLTPDDPLPDGGHPFPDSGGGRPEVPDEERKPALTAALRDIVASPSLPAWDLHDLCARLPINPGYAAWIREVAPEPSSQLVEVARWLVGNGTAWRAVTVGLSLLAGHAEQRDVPLLKVIGRLRFADHLALEALTQIPGAEQDVIWLAERSRHRSRLRAVKPLIGNRDPVIRGWVRSTPRELLSSDLARTISEAHGLAELLSGQPVDDALWDQAGNLLLAMTSTRNYRSEIGRASCRERV
;
A
#
# COMPACT_ATOMS: atom_id res chain seq x y z
N MET A 1 16.09 -31.63 -24.28
CA MET A 1 15.11 -32.38 -23.46
C MET A 1 14.86 -31.54 -22.20
N SER A 2 13.78 -30.78 -22.26
CA SER A 2 13.41 -29.84 -21.17
C SER A 2 12.59 -30.62 -20.14
N VAL A 3 13.17 -30.85 -18.96
CA VAL A 3 12.43 -31.40 -17.83
C VAL A 3 11.68 -30.21 -17.22
N SER A 4 10.48 -29.93 -17.69
CA SER A 4 9.50 -29.15 -16.99
C SER A 4 9.20 -29.88 -15.67
N SER A 5 9.78 -29.40 -14.59
CA SER A 5 9.44 -29.86 -13.24
C SER A 5 8.00 -29.41 -12.95
N GLU A 6 7.02 -30.23 -13.31
CA GLU A 6 5.68 -30.15 -12.76
C GLU A 6 5.79 -30.43 -11.25
N ARG A 7 5.95 -29.36 -10.47
CA ARG A 7 5.80 -29.46 -9.02
C ARG A 7 4.41 -30.01 -8.75
N SER A 8 4.35 -31.16 -8.09
CA SER A 8 3.09 -31.79 -7.71
C SER A 8 2.20 -30.77 -6.99
N ALA A 9 0.90 -30.76 -7.29
CA ALA A 9 -0.07 -29.82 -6.71
C ALA A 9 -0.12 -29.89 -5.16
N LEU A 10 0.38 -30.99 -4.57
CA LEU A 10 0.46 -31.21 -3.12
C LEU A 10 1.67 -30.52 -2.47
N ASP A 11 2.72 -30.18 -3.25
CA ASP A 11 3.95 -29.54 -2.72
C ASP A 11 4.00 -28.03 -3.01
N ARG A 12 2.92 -27.46 -3.55
CA ARG A 12 2.89 -26.05 -3.88
C ARG A 12 2.81 -25.19 -2.61
N PRO A 13 3.80 -24.34 -2.33
CA PRO A 13 3.73 -23.46 -1.17
C PRO A 13 2.54 -22.51 -1.30
N VAL A 14 1.86 -22.24 -0.19
CA VAL A 14 0.70 -21.35 -0.11
C VAL A 14 1.13 -19.95 -0.56
N SER A 15 0.43 -19.35 -1.52
CA SER A 15 0.71 -17.97 -1.93
C SER A 15 0.32 -16.99 -0.81
N LEU A 16 0.97 -15.80 -0.82
CA LEU A 16 0.62 -14.74 0.14
C LEU A 16 -0.81 -14.24 -0.06
N PHE A 17 -1.31 -14.29 -1.29
CA PHE A 17 -2.70 -13.97 -1.58
C PHE A 17 -3.68 -14.99 -0.98
N GLU A 18 -3.42 -16.30 -1.15
CA GLU A 18 -4.22 -17.35 -0.51
C GLU A 18 -4.18 -17.25 1.02
N HIS A 19 -3.02 -16.93 1.58
CA HIS A 19 -2.87 -16.64 3.01
C HIS A 19 -3.74 -15.44 3.43
N ALA A 20 -3.66 -14.32 2.71
CA ALA A 20 -4.48 -13.13 2.96
C ALA A 20 -5.98 -13.43 2.83
N GLN A 21 -6.39 -14.21 1.82
CA GLN A 21 -7.80 -14.63 1.65
C GLN A 21 -8.30 -15.45 2.84
N ARG A 22 -7.48 -16.38 3.33
CA ARG A 22 -7.84 -17.20 4.51
C ARG A 22 -8.04 -16.33 5.72
N LEU A 23 -7.13 -15.40 5.99
CA LEU A 23 -7.24 -14.46 7.11
C LEU A 23 -8.42 -13.51 6.93
N HIS A 24 -8.67 -13.03 5.70
CA HIS A 24 -9.83 -12.17 5.41
C HIS A 24 -11.16 -12.86 5.72
N ARG A 25 -11.30 -14.16 5.44
CA ARG A 25 -12.52 -14.91 5.78
C ARG A 25 -12.74 -15.03 7.29
N LEU A 26 -11.66 -15.06 8.07
CA LEU A 26 -11.73 -15.15 9.53
C LEU A 26 -12.03 -13.80 10.20
N THR A 27 -11.54 -12.71 9.62
CA THR A 27 -11.69 -11.34 10.14
C THR A 27 -12.06 -10.39 8.99
N PRO A 28 -13.31 -10.43 8.48
CA PRO A 28 -13.68 -9.68 7.27
C PRO A 28 -13.68 -8.16 7.48
N ASP A 29 -14.03 -7.69 8.68
CA ASP A 29 -14.31 -6.28 8.96
C ASP A 29 -13.22 -5.57 9.75
N ASP A 30 -12.38 -6.29 10.49
CA ASP A 30 -11.33 -5.73 11.33
C ASP A 30 -9.94 -5.82 10.69
N PRO A 31 -8.98 -4.97 11.08
CA PRO A 31 -7.58 -5.14 10.71
C PRO A 31 -7.06 -6.52 11.11
N LEU A 32 -6.23 -7.12 10.25
CA LEU A 32 -5.67 -8.44 10.54
C LEU A 32 -4.79 -8.39 11.81
N PRO A 33 -4.91 -9.40 12.70
CA PRO A 33 -4.00 -9.56 13.85
C PRO A 33 -2.55 -9.53 13.36
N ASP A 34 -1.69 -8.78 14.05
CA ASP A 34 -0.27 -8.59 13.71
C ASP A 34 0.01 -8.23 12.23
N GLY A 35 -1.02 -7.73 11.51
CA GLY A 35 -0.93 -7.43 10.08
C GLY A 35 -0.74 -8.67 9.21
N GLY A 36 -1.31 -9.81 9.66
CA GLY A 36 -1.30 -11.08 8.96
C GLY A 36 -0.06 -11.94 9.18
N HIS A 37 0.82 -11.59 10.14
CA HIS A 37 1.94 -12.44 10.53
C HIS A 37 1.50 -13.69 11.34
N PRO A 38 2.29 -14.78 11.31
CA PRO A 38 3.46 -15.00 10.45
C PRO A 38 3.07 -15.24 9.00
N PHE A 39 3.88 -14.70 8.06
CA PHE A 39 3.72 -15.01 6.64
C PHE A 39 4.30 -16.39 6.32
N PRO A 40 3.81 -17.08 5.27
CA PRO A 40 4.38 -18.36 4.83
C PRO A 40 5.89 -18.30 4.54
N ASP A 41 6.41 -17.15 4.15
CA ASP A 41 7.84 -16.88 3.88
C ASP A 41 8.47 -15.99 4.97
N SER A 42 8.27 -16.30 6.23
CA SER A 42 8.82 -15.51 7.35
C SER A 42 10.33 -15.67 7.57
N GLY A 43 11.02 -16.47 6.76
CA GLY A 43 12.42 -16.84 6.96
C GLY A 43 13.48 -15.83 6.53
N GLY A 44 13.09 -14.76 5.85
CA GLY A 44 14.03 -13.71 5.43
C GLY A 44 14.14 -12.61 6.47
N GLY A 45 15.29 -12.46 7.12
CA GLY A 45 15.60 -11.34 8.00
C GLY A 45 15.24 -10.00 7.35
N ARG A 46 15.02 -8.97 8.18
CA ARG A 46 14.76 -7.60 7.69
C ARG A 46 15.90 -7.23 6.74
N PRO A 47 15.63 -6.94 5.44
CA PRO A 47 16.72 -6.58 4.55
C PRO A 47 17.36 -5.31 5.11
N GLU A 48 18.68 -5.34 5.26
CA GLU A 48 19.43 -4.13 5.51
C GLU A 48 19.10 -3.13 4.40
N VAL A 49 18.93 -1.87 4.76
CA VAL A 49 18.79 -0.80 3.77
C VAL A 49 20.04 -0.86 2.89
N PRO A 50 19.90 -1.00 1.56
CA PRO A 50 21.09 -1.03 0.72
C PRO A 50 21.85 0.25 0.88
N ASP A 51 23.17 0.14 1.10
CA ASP A 51 24.07 1.26 0.99
C ASP A 51 23.99 1.83 -0.43
N GLU A 52 24.32 3.10 -0.59
CA GLU A 52 24.43 3.74 -1.91
C GLU A 52 25.29 2.92 -2.90
N GLU A 53 26.26 2.17 -2.40
CA GLU A 53 27.12 1.28 -3.18
C GLU A 53 26.38 0.07 -3.76
N ARG A 54 25.31 -0.41 -3.10
CA ARG A 54 24.52 -1.57 -3.56
C ARG A 54 23.42 -1.19 -4.55
N LYS A 55 22.99 0.06 -4.57
CA LYS A 55 21.94 0.54 -5.48
C LYS A 55 22.23 0.26 -6.96
N PRO A 56 23.43 0.49 -7.50
CA PRO A 56 23.71 0.21 -8.92
C PRO A 56 23.53 -1.25 -9.29
N ALA A 57 24.04 -2.18 -8.48
CA ALA A 57 23.90 -3.62 -8.74
C ALA A 57 22.44 -4.07 -8.65
N LEU A 58 21.69 -3.55 -7.69
CA LEU A 58 20.27 -3.84 -7.52
C LEU A 58 19.44 -3.24 -8.66
N THR A 59 19.80 -2.04 -9.15
CA THR A 59 19.19 -1.43 -10.35
C THR A 59 19.44 -2.28 -11.59
N ALA A 60 20.66 -2.80 -11.76
CA ALA A 60 20.98 -3.69 -12.88
C ALA A 60 20.15 -4.97 -12.82
N ALA A 61 20.10 -5.63 -11.66
CA ALA A 61 19.30 -6.84 -11.47
C ALA A 61 17.80 -6.62 -11.76
N LEU A 62 17.23 -5.50 -11.34
CA LEU A 62 15.84 -5.15 -11.65
C LEU A 62 15.64 -4.87 -13.15
N ARG A 63 16.58 -4.17 -13.80
CA ARG A 63 16.52 -3.94 -15.24
C ARG A 63 16.55 -5.24 -16.03
N ASP A 64 17.37 -6.19 -15.61
CA ASP A 64 17.45 -7.51 -16.23
C ASP A 64 16.11 -8.26 -16.10
N ILE A 65 15.47 -8.20 -14.94
CA ILE A 65 14.15 -8.76 -14.70
C ILE A 65 13.10 -8.10 -15.61
N VAL A 66 13.09 -6.77 -15.68
CA VAL A 66 12.15 -5.98 -16.49
C VAL A 66 12.37 -6.23 -17.99
N ALA A 67 13.61 -6.40 -18.42
CA ALA A 67 13.97 -6.69 -19.82
C ALA A 67 13.65 -8.14 -20.24
N SER A 68 13.31 -9.02 -19.31
CA SER A 68 13.10 -10.44 -19.55
C SER A 68 11.68 -10.91 -19.22
N PRO A 69 10.59 -10.23 -19.67
CA PRO A 69 9.23 -10.57 -19.31
C PRO A 69 8.76 -11.92 -19.91
N SER A 70 9.52 -12.47 -20.85
CA SER A 70 9.27 -13.78 -21.46
C SER A 70 9.74 -14.96 -20.61
N LEU A 71 10.47 -14.73 -19.53
CA LEU A 71 10.81 -15.79 -18.59
C LEU A 71 9.56 -16.38 -17.96
N PRO A 72 9.58 -17.68 -17.61
CA PRO A 72 8.51 -18.29 -16.83
C PRO A 72 8.25 -17.47 -15.53
N ALA A 73 7.00 -17.28 -15.18
CA ALA A 73 6.63 -16.43 -14.04
C ALA A 73 7.26 -16.89 -12.71
N TRP A 74 7.48 -18.22 -12.55
CA TRP A 74 8.17 -18.75 -11.38
C TRP A 74 9.67 -18.40 -11.35
N ASP A 75 10.34 -18.37 -12.50
CA ASP A 75 11.75 -17.98 -12.56
C ASP A 75 11.89 -16.50 -12.19
N LEU A 76 10.99 -15.64 -12.68
CA LEU A 76 10.92 -14.23 -12.30
C LEU A 76 10.58 -14.06 -10.80
N HIS A 77 9.68 -14.87 -10.26
CA HIS A 77 9.39 -14.89 -8.83
C HIS A 77 10.65 -15.19 -8.02
N ASP A 78 11.41 -16.23 -8.37
CA ASP A 78 12.60 -16.64 -7.65
C ASP A 78 13.73 -15.60 -7.75
N LEU A 79 13.85 -14.92 -8.88
CA LEU A 79 14.76 -13.78 -9.05
C LEU A 79 14.34 -12.63 -8.12
N CYS A 80 13.07 -12.22 -8.14
CA CYS A 80 12.54 -11.17 -7.29
C CYS A 80 12.66 -11.50 -5.79
N ALA A 81 12.43 -12.75 -5.40
CA ALA A 81 12.51 -13.21 -4.01
C ALA A 81 13.91 -13.04 -3.40
N ARG A 82 14.95 -13.11 -4.24
CA ARG A 82 16.37 -12.96 -3.81
C ARG A 82 16.82 -11.51 -3.71
N LEU A 83 16.05 -10.55 -4.27
CA LEU A 83 16.42 -9.14 -4.21
C LEU A 83 16.37 -8.63 -2.76
N PRO A 84 17.40 -7.92 -2.26
CA PRO A 84 17.43 -7.37 -0.90
C PRO A 84 16.61 -6.07 -0.81
N ILE A 85 15.33 -6.15 -1.18
CA ILE A 85 14.39 -5.02 -1.20
C ILE A 85 13.41 -5.09 -0.03
N ASN A 86 12.77 -3.96 0.23
CA ASN A 86 11.65 -3.85 1.15
C ASN A 86 10.54 -2.98 0.51
N PRO A 87 9.34 -2.91 1.10
CA PRO A 87 8.24 -2.14 0.54
C PRO A 87 8.54 -0.64 0.33
N GLY A 88 9.51 -0.07 1.03
CA GLY A 88 9.95 1.31 0.84
C GLY A 88 10.65 1.58 -0.49
N TYR A 89 11.06 0.54 -1.22
CA TYR A 89 11.69 0.67 -2.54
C TYR A 89 10.70 0.80 -3.70
N ALA A 90 9.40 0.81 -3.46
CA ALA A 90 8.39 0.83 -4.50
C ALA A 90 8.56 1.98 -5.51
N ALA A 91 8.80 3.20 -5.03
CA ALA A 91 9.03 4.35 -5.91
C ALA A 91 10.23 4.12 -6.82
N TRP A 92 11.34 3.64 -6.25
CA TRP A 92 12.54 3.34 -7.00
C TRP A 92 12.35 2.16 -8.00
N ILE A 93 11.58 1.12 -7.65
CA ILE A 93 11.25 0.03 -8.58
C ILE A 93 10.52 0.60 -9.81
N ARG A 94 9.57 1.53 -9.62
CA ARG A 94 8.86 2.21 -10.71
C ARG A 94 9.78 3.09 -11.57
N GLU A 95 10.76 3.75 -10.96
CA GLU A 95 11.78 4.53 -11.70
C GLU A 95 12.61 3.65 -12.64
N VAL A 96 12.86 2.39 -12.26
CA VAL A 96 13.58 1.43 -13.12
C VAL A 96 12.72 0.95 -14.29
N ALA A 97 11.39 0.87 -14.10
CA ALA A 97 10.43 0.45 -15.11
C ALA A 97 9.26 1.45 -15.21
N PRO A 98 9.49 2.65 -15.75
CA PRO A 98 8.46 3.71 -15.78
C PRO A 98 7.28 3.33 -16.68
N GLU A 99 7.53 2.62 -17.77
CA GLU A 99 6.52 2.17 -18.72
C GLU A 99 6.66 0.65 -18.95
N PRO A 100 6.16 -0.18 -18.03
CA PRO A 100 6.25 -1.63 -18.20
C PRO A 100 5.42 -2.08 -19.40
N SER A 101 5.94 -3.07 -20.14
CA SER A 101 5.19 -3.71 -21.20
C SER A 101 3.93 -4.39 -20.65
N SER A 102 2.91 -4.59 -21.50
CA SER A 102 1.70 -5.32 -21.11
C SER A 102 2.01 -6.72 -20.56
N GLN A 103 3.00 -7.39 -21.12
CA GLN A 103 3.47 -8.68 -20.62
C GLN A 103 4.05 -8.57 -19.19
N LEU A 104 4.84 -7.53 -18.90
CA LEU A 104 5.39 -7.31 -17.56
C LEU A 104 4.29 -6.98 -16.56
N VAL A 105 3.25 -6.25 -16.97
CA VAL A 105 2.07 -5.97 -16.13
C VAL A 105 1.33 -7.27 -15.80
N GLU A 106 1.16 -8.19 -16.75
CA GLU A 106 0.56 -9.52 -16.50
C GLU A 106 1.43 -10.36 -15.55
N VAL A 107 2.76 -10.31 -15.70
CA VAL A 107 3.68 -10.95 -14.74
C VAL A 107 3.56 -10.32 -13.36
N ALA A 108 3.42 -8.99 -13.27
CA ALA A 108 3.21 -8.31 -12.00
C ALA A 108 1.90 -8.78 -11.31
N ARG A 109 0.79 -8.91 -12.04
CA ARG A 109 -0.45 -9.50 -11.55
C ARG A 109 -0.26 -10.93 -11.04
N TRP A 110 0.46 -11.72 -11.83
CA TRP A 110 0.76 -13.10 -11.45
C TRP A 110 1.58 -13.17 -10.16
N LEU A 111 2.62 -12.32 -10.01
CA LEU A 111 3.44 -12.23 -8.80
C LEU A 111 2.60 -11.88 -7.56
N VAL A 112 1.66 -10.95 -7.70
CA VAL A 112 0.77 -10.56 -6.60
C VAL A 112 -0.19 -11.68 -6.21
N GLY A 113 -0.75 -12.40 -7.19
CA GLY A 113 -1.74 -13.46 -6.94
C GLY A 113 -1.14 -14.81 -6.54
N ASN A 114 0.07 -15.13 -7.02
CA ASN A 114 0.68 -16.45 -6.85
C ASN A 114 2.00 -16.43 -6.08
N GLY A 115 2.58 -15.26 -5.83
CA GLY A 115 3.86 -15.12 -5.16
C GLY A 115 3.81 -15.66 -3.73
N THR A 116 4.83 -16.44 -3.36
CA THR A 116 5.00 -17.02 -2.02
C THR A 116 5.96 -16.18 -1.18
N ALA A 117 6.86 -15.42 -1.83
CA ALA A 117 7.83 -14.55 -1.20
C ALA A 117 7.33 -13.09 -1.18
N TRP A 118 7.34 -12.45 -0.02
CA TRP A 118 6.87 -11.08 0.14
C TRP A 118 7.65 -10.06 -0.72
N ARG A 119 8.93 -10.33 -1.02
CA ARG A 119 9.75 -9.48 -1.91
C ARG A 119 9.26 -9.54 -3.35
N ALA A 120 8.93 -10.74 -3.84
CA ALA A 120 8.38 -10.91 -5.18
C ALA A 120 7.02 -10.21 -5.31
N VAL A 121 6.15 -10.35 -4.29
CA VAL A 121 4.86 -9.64 -4.23
C VAL A 121 5.06 -8.11 -4.16
N THR A 122 6.08 -7.64 -3.44
CA THR A 122 6.42 -6.20 -3.38
C THR A 122 6.81 -5.68 -4.77
N VAL A 123 7.65 -6.42 -5.52
CA VAL A 123 7.98 -6.04 -6.91
C VAL A 123 6.73 -6.02 -7.77
N GLY A 124 5.90 -7.07 -7.70
CA GLY A 124 4.64 -7.15 -8.44
C GLY A 124 3.72 -5.96 -8.15
N LEU A 125 3.47 -5.63 -6.88
CA LEU A 125 2.65 -4.48 -6.48
C LEU A 125 3.26 -3.15 -6.98
N SER A 126 4.58 -3.00 -6.90
CA SER A 126 5.26 -1.77 -7.34
C SER A 126 5.15 -1.56 -8.85
N LEU A 127 5.25 -2.64 -9.64
CA LEU A 127 5.09 -2.59 -11.10
C LEU A 127 3.62 -2.42 -11.51
N LEU A 128 2.68 -2.95 -10.70
CA LEU A 128 1.26 -2.82 -10.96
C LEU A 128 0.72 -1.42 -10.64
N ALA A 129 1.35 -0.70 -9.70
CA ALA A 129 0.96 0.66 -9.36
C ALA A 129 1.08 1.59 -10.59
N GLY A 130 -0.01 2.29 -10.93
CA GLY A 130 -0.12 3.12 -12.15
C GLY A 130 -0.60 2.37 -13.40
N HIS A 131 -0.65 1.02 -13.37
CA HIS A 131 -1.14 0.16 -14.44
C HIS A 131 -2.27 -0.78 -14.00
N ALA A 132 -2.70 -0.64 -12.76
CA ALA A 132 -3.80 -1.41 -12.19
C ALA A 132 -5.13 -1.00 -12.84
N GLU A 133 -6.00 -1.98 -13.05
CA GLU A 133 -7.31 -1.84 -13.68
C GLU A 133 -8.42 -2.32 -12.73
N GLN A 134 -9.69 -2.08 -13.08
CA GLN A 134 -10.83 -2.53 -12.28
C GLN A 134 -10.81 -4.03 -11.95
N ARG A 135 -10.29 -4.85 -12.86
CA ARG A 135 -10.12 -6.30 -12.61
C ARG A 135 -9.15 -6.63 -11.49
N ASP A 136 -8.26 -5.70 -11.13
CA ASP A 136 -7.24 -5.89 -10.09
C ASP A 136 -7.76 -5.53 -8.69
N VAL A 137 -8.88 -4.81 -8.59
CA VAL A 137 -9.47 -4.34 -7.33
C VAL A 137 -9.65 -5.46 -6.30
N PRO A 138 -10.24 -6.64 -6.64
CA PRO A 138 -10.41 -7.71 -5.66
C PRO A 138 -9.07 -8.26 -5.15
N LEU A 139 -8.07 -8.36 -6.04
CA LEU A 139 -6.73 -8.80 -5.70
C LEU A 139 -6.06 -7.82 -4.72
N LEU A 140 -6.07 -6.53 -5.08
CA LEU A 140 -5.45 -5.45 -4.30
C LEU A 140 -6.09 -5.29 -2.92
N LYS A 141 -7.42 -5.40 -2.82
CA LYS A 141 -8.14 -5.35 -1.54
C LYS A 141 -7.68 -6.44 -0.58
N VAL A 142 -7.56 -7.66 -1.07
CA VAL A 142 -7.23 -8.80 -0.22
C VAL A 142 -5.76 -8.78 0.18
N ILE A 143 -4.83 -8.62 -0.79
CA ILE A 143 -3.39 -8.61 -0.51
C ILE A 143 -2.99 -7.39 0.34
N GLY A 144 -3.65 -6.25 0.13
CA GLY A 144 -3.42 -5.01 0.86
C GLY A 144 -3.74 -5.08 2.35
N ARG A 145 -4.43 -6.11 2.81
CA ARG A 145 -4.62 -6.36 4.25
C ARG A 145 -3.36 -6.85 4.95
N LEU A 146 -2.38 -7.38 4.19
CA LEU A 146 -1.09 -7.77 4.74
C LEU A 146 -0.23 -6.52 4.98
N ARG A 147 0.39 -6.47 6.15
CA ARG A 147 1.17 -5.31 6.64
C ARG A 147 2.22 -4.78 5.69
N PHE A 148 2.89 -5.66 4.92
CA PHE A 148 3.94 -5.25 3.99
C PHE A 148 3.35 -4.66 2.69
N ALA A 149 2.12 -5.05 2.34
CA ALA A 149 1.46 -4.74 1.07
C ALA A 149 0.46 -3.57 1.18
N ASP A 150 0.04 -3.18 2.39
CA ASP A 150 -1.06 -2.25 2.63
C ASP A 150 -0.92 -0.92 1.87
N HIS A 151 0.25 -0.28 1.95
CA HIS A 151 0.47 1.00 1.31
C HIS A 151 0.63 0.89 -0.22
N LEU A 152 1.20 -0.23 -0.71
CA LEU A 152 1.35 -0.45 -2.15
C LEU A 152 0.01 -0.73 -2.82
N ALA A 153 -0.82 -1.53 -2.17
CA ALA A 153 -2.16 -1.82 -2.64
C ALA A 153 -3.06 -0.57 -2.61
N LEU A 154 -2.98 0.25 -1.54
CA LEU A 154 -3.67 1.54 -1.50
C LEU A 154 -3.20 2.47 -2.62
N GLU A 155 -1.90 2.57 -2.86
CA GLU A 155 -1.34 3.38 -3.93
C GLU A 155 -1.87 2.91 -5.30
N ALA A 156 -1.87 1.60 -5.56
CA ALA A 156 -2.42 1.05 -6.79
C ALA A 156 -3.93 1.32 -6.93
N LEU A 157 -4.73 1.11 -5.88
CA LEU A 157 -6.16 1.37 -5.88
C LEU A 157 -6.48 2.84 -6.16
N THR A 158 -5.70 3.79 -5.62
CA THR A 158 -5.94 5.23 -5.84
C THR A 158 -5.74 5.67 -7.29
N GLN A 159 -5.08 4.88 -8.12
CA GLN A 159 -4.91 5.14 -9.54
C GLN A 159 -6.06 4.57 -10.41
N ILE A 160 -6.92 3.72 -9.84
CA ILE A 160 -8.04 3.10 -10.56
C ILE A 160 -9.25 4.02 -10.49
N PRO A 161 -9.73 4.59 -11.62
CA PRO A 161 -10.94 5.41 -11.63
C PRO A 161 -12.15 4.64 -11.11
N GLY A 162 -12.88 5.20 -10.16
CA GLY A 162 -14.08 4.58 -9.58
C GLY A 162 -13.80 3.60 -8.44
N ALA A 163 -12.53 3.43 -8.01
CA ALA A 163 -12.17 2.56 -6.89
C ALA A 163 -12.11 3.28 -5.52
N GLU A 164 -12.63 4.50 -5.41
CA GLU A 164 -12.54 5.32 -4.20
C GLU A 164 -13.17 4.63 -2.98
N GLN A 165 -14.29 3.93 -3.17
CA GLN A 165 -14.94 3.15 -2.11
C GLN A 165 -14.07 1.96 -1.68
N ASP A 166 -13.31 1.36 -2.60
CA ASP A 166 -12.40 0.26 -2.31
C ASP A 166 -11.14 0.76 -1.58
N VAL A 167 -10.68 1.97 -1.89
CA VAL A 167 -9.62 2.67 -1.14
C VAL A 167 -10.07 2.88 0.31
N ILE A 168 -11.28 3.41 0.54
CA ILE A 168 -11.86 3.58 1.87
C ILE A 168 -11.97 2.23 2.59
N TRP A 169 -12.54 1.23 1.92
CA TRP A 169 -12.71 -0.11 2.46
C TRP A 169 -11.39 -0.71 2.96
N LEU A 170 -10.32 -0.59 2.15
CA LEU A 170 -9.01 -1.10 2.55
C LEU A 170 -8.39 -0.26 3.67
N ALA A 171 -8.52 1.06 3.62
CA ALA A 171 -7.98 1.96 4.63
C ALA A 171 -8.57 1.72 6.03
N GLU A 172 -9.86 1.41 6.11
CA GLU A 172 -10.54 1.09 7.37
C GLU A 172 -10.09 -0.24 7.98
N ARG A 173 -9.70 -1.20 7.12
CA ARG A 173 -9.24 -2.54 7.51
C ARG A 173 -7.73 -2.66 7.60
N SER A 174 -7.04 -1.55 7.43
CA SER A 174 -5.58 -1.44 7.53
C SER A 174 -5.20 -0.71 8.83
N ARG A 175 -3.90 -0.58 9.08
CA ARG A 175 -3.40 0.18 10.23
C ARG A 175 -3.66 1.68 10.09
N HIS A 176 -3.68 2.41 11.18
CA HIS A 176 -3.93 3.86 11.22
C HIS A 176 -3.14 4.68 10.19
N ARG A 177 -1.87 4.34 9.93
CA ARG A 177 -1.04 5.03 8.93
C ARG A 177 -1.55 4.85 7.50
N SER A 178 -2.18 3.73 7.19
CA SER A 178 -2.76 3.45 5.86
C SER A 178 -3.98 4.34 5.61
N ARG A 179 -4.80 4.61 6.64
CA ARG A 179 -5.90 5.56 6.53
C ARG A 179 -5.40 6.95 6.11
N LEU A 180 -4.31 7.44 6.72
CA LEU A 180 -3.74 8.74 6.35
C LEU A 180 -3.27 8.79 4.89
N ARG A 181 -2.74 7.70 4.37
CA ARG A 181 -2.32 7.60 2.96
C ARG A 181 -3.51 7.61 2.00
N ALA A 182 -4.62 7.00 2.38
CA ALA A 182 -5.86 7.00 1.61
C ALA A 182 -6.55 8.37 1.59
N VAL A 183 -6.45 9.16 2.67
CA VAL A 183 -7.09 10.47 2.78
C VAL A 183 -6.60 11.44 1.70
N LYS A 184 -5.28 11.57 1.54
CA LYS A 184 -4.67 12.58 0.65
C LYS A 184 -5.22 12.55 -0.79
N PRO A 185 -5.25 11.39 -1.50
CA PRO A 185 -5.77 11.34 -2.87
C PRO A 185 -7.29 11.57 -2.95
N LEU A 186 -8.02 11.42 -1.85
CA LEU A 186 -9.47 11.57 -1.80
C LEU A 186 -9.95 12.98 -1.42
N ILE A 187 -9.07 13.90 -0.99
CA ILE A 187 -9.44 15.25 -0.54
C ILE A 187 -10.26 16.02 -1.60
N GLY A 188 -9.88 15.92 -2.88
CA GLY A 188 -10.58 16.60 -3.97
C GLY A 188 -11.84 15.91 -4.48
N ASN A 189 -12.22 14.76 -3.93
CA ASN A 189 -13.40 14.02 -4.39
C ASN A 189 -14.70 14.78 -4.10
N ARG A 190 -15.67 14.70 -5.04
CA ARG A 190 -16.95 15.42 -4.95
C ARG A 190 -18.08 14.58 -4.35
N ASP A 191 -17.90 13.27 -4.24
CA ASP A 191 -18.89 12.38 -3.64
C ASP A 191 -19.10 12.73 -2.16
N PRO A 192 -20.35 12.98 -1.71
CA PRO A 192 -20.65 13.37 -0.33
C PRO A 192 -20.20 12.33 0.72
N VAL A 193 -20.29 11.03 0.39
CA VAL A 193 -19.88 9.93 1.27
C VAL A 193 -18.38 9.95 1.46
N ILE A 194 -17.62 10.09 0.35
CA ILE A 194 -16.15 10.15 0.39
C ILE A 194 -15.70 11.40 1.14
N ARG A 195 -16.32 12.55 0.88
CA ARG A 195 -16.03 13.80 1.60
C ARG A 195 -16.31 13.68 3.09
N GLY A 196 -17.43 13.05 3.46
CA GLY A 196 -17.78 12.74 4.85
C GLY A 196 -16.70 11.89 5.51
N TRP A 197 -16.27 10.82 4.84
CA TRP A 197 -15.20 9.94 5.33
C TRP A 197 -13.86 10.67 5.49
N VAL A 198 -13.46 11.52 4.54
CA VAL A 198 -12.23 12.33 4.63
C VAL A 198 -12.29 13.27 5.84
N ARG A 199 -13.42 13.99 6.04
CA ARG A 199 -13.60 14.87 7.21
C ARG A 199 -13.61 14.11 8.54
N SER A 200 -14.07 12.85 8.55
CA SER A 200 -14.09 12.00 9.75
C SER A 200 -12.70 11.40 10.10
N THR A 201 -11.63 11.86 9.45
CA THR A 201 -10.27 11.41 9.79
C THR A 201 -9.97 11.72 11.26
N PRO A 202 -9.55 10.72 12.05
CA PRO A 202 -9.23 10.92 13.48
C PRO A 202 -8.18 12.01 13.70
N ARG A 203 -8.39 12.84 14.69
CA ARG A 203 -7.51 13.97 15.03
C ARG A 203 -6.05 13.56 15.22
N GLU A 204 -5.82 12.38 15.78
CA GLU A 204 -4.49 11.82 16.06
C GLU A 204 -3.66 11.59 14.78
N LEU A 205 -4.34 11.46 13.65
CA LEU A 205 -3.74 11.26 12.33
C LEU A 205 -3.56 12.57 11.55
N LEU A 206 -4.18 13.66 12.00
CA LEU A 206 -4.16 14.93 11.30
C LEU A 206 -2.94 15.77 11.71
N SER A 207 -2.16 16.23 10.73
CA SER A 207 -1.29 17.41 10.92
C SER A 207 -2.11 18.68 10.72
N SER A 208 -1.62 19.81 11.23
CA SER A 208 -2.28 21.11 11.04
C SER A 208 -2.49 21.46 9.57
N ASP A 209 -1.49 21.17 8.72
CA ASP A 209 -1.55 21.43 7.29
C ASP A 209 -2.58 20.55 6.58
N LEU A 210 -2.64 19.25 6.94
CA LEU A 210 -3.62 18.34 6.35
C LEU A 210 -5.05 18.73 6.77
N ALA A 211 -5.26 19.08 8.05
CA ALA A 211 -6.55 19.53 8.54
C ALA A 211 -7.02 20.81 7.83
N ARG A 212 -6.11 21.75 7.58
CA ARG A 212 -6.38 22.97 6.80
C ARG A 212 -6.77 22.61 5.36
N THR A 213 -5.98 21.76 4.70
CA THR A 213 -6.25 21.34 3.32
C THR A 213 -7.62 20.67 3.19
N ILE A 214 -7.98 19.80 4.14
CA ILE A 214 -9.31 19.17 4.15
C ILE A 214 -10.40 20.22 4.34
N SER A 215 -10.23 21.14 5.29
CA SER A 215 -11.23 22.18 5.60
C SER A 215 -11.47 23.10 4.40
N GLU A 216 -10.41 23.55 3.73
CA GLU A 216 -10.48 24.40 2.54
C GLU A 216 -11.12 23.67 1.35
N ALA A 217 -10.64 22.45 1.03
CA ALA A 217 -11.13 21.67 -0.10
C ALA A 217 -12.61 21.29 0.03
N HIS A 218 -13.12 21.17 1.27
CA HIS A 218 -14.49 20.80 1.52
C HIS A 218 -15.41 21.97 1.86
N GLY A 219 -14.90 23.22 1.82
CA GLY A 219 -15.69 24.41 2.14
C GLY A 219 -16.30 24.34 3.53
N LEU A 220 -15.50 24.01 4.56
CA LEU A 220 -16.04 23.74 5.92
C LEU A 220 -16.81 24.94 6.49
N ALA A 221 -16.37 26.17 6.19
CA ALA A 221 -17.02 27.38 6.64
C ALA A 221 -18.44 27.52 6.05
N GLU A 222 -18.59 27.24 4.75
CA GLU A 222 -19.88 27.27 4.07
C GLU A 222 -20.81 26.18 4.58
N LEU A 223 -20.29 24.96 4.83
CA LEU A 223 -21.07 23.85 5.39
C LEU A 223 -21.61 24.18 6.79
N LEU A 224 -20.81 24.83 7.64
CA LEU A 224 -21.22 25.22 9.00
C LEU A 224 -22.16 26.43 9.01
N SER A 225 -22.14 27.26 7.96
CA SER A 225 -23.04 28.41 7.81
C SER A 225 -24.41 27.99 7.23
N GLY A 226 -24.50 26.80 6.62
CA GLY A 226 -25.72 26.24 6.08
C GLY A 226 -26.65 25.71 7.19
N GLN A 227 -27.94 25.58 6.90
CA GLN A 227 -28.92 25.02 7.83
C GLN A 227 -29.60 23.79 7.21
N PRO A 228 -29.81 22.73 8.01
CA PRO A 228 -29.32 22.44 9.37
C PRO A 228 -27.94 21.77 9.36
N VAL A 229 -27.13 22.03 10.36
CA VAL A 229 -25.86 21.33 10.60
C VAL A 229 -26.15 20.16 11.55
N ASP A 230 -25.77 18.94 11.17
CA ASP A 230 -25.91 17.76 12.01
C ASP A 230 -24.73 17.61 13.01
N ASP A 231 -24.95 16.80 14.05
CA ASP A 231 -23.96 16.57 15.10
C ASP A 231 -22.65 15.97 14.54
N ALA A 232 -22.75 15.10 13.52
CA ALA A 232 -21.59 14.48 12.89
C ALA A 232 -20.71 15.52 12.19
N LEU A 233 -21.30 16.52 11.52
CA LEU A 233 -20.58 17.60 10.88
C LEU A 233 -19.93 18.52 11.93
N TRP A 234 -20.61 18.78 13.06
CA TRP A 234 -20.03 19.53 14.17
C TRP A 234 -18.81 18.82 14.77
N ASP A 235 -18.90 17.52 15.02
CA ASP A 235 -17.79 16.72 15.53
C ASP A 235 -16.60 16.69 14.55
N GLN A 236 -16.87 16.53 13.25
CA GLN A 236 -15.83 16.57 12.22
C GLN A 236 -15.15 17.95 12.16
N ALA A 237 -15.93 19.02 12.19
CA ALA A 237 -15.41 20.39 12.20
C ALA A 237 -14.57 20.67 13.45
N GLY A 238 -15.05 20.26 14.60
CA GLY A 238 -14.32 20.38 15.87
C GLY A 238 -12.97 19.68 15.84
N ASN A 239 -12.92 18.45 15.33
CA ASN A 239 -11.68 17.69 15.18
C ASN A 239 -10.68 18.37 14.24
N LEU A 240 -11.14 18.88 13.08
CA LEU A 240 -10.30 19.61 12.13
C LEU A 240 -9.77 20.91 12.74
N LEU A 241 -10.61 21.71 13.37
CA LEU A 241 -10.21 22.97 14.03
C LEU A 241 -9.19 22.72 15.15
N LEU A 242 -9.43 21.72 16.00
CA LEU A 242 -8.50 21.33 17.05
C LEU A 242 -7.16 20.82 16.46
N ALA A 243 -7.16 20.12 15.34
CA ALA A 243 -5.93 19.68 14.67
C ALA A 243 -5.16 20.87 14.09
N MET A 244 -5.85 21.88 13.50
CA MET A 244 -5.22 23.09 12.96
C MET A 244 -4.55 23.94 14.06
N THR A 245 -5.12 23.98 15.25
CA THR A 245 -4.56 24.74 16.39
C THR A 245 -3.48 23.98 17.17
N SER A 246 -3.34 22.68 16.93
CA SER A 246 -2.33 21.85 17.61
C SER A 246 -0.93 22.19 17.12
N THR A 247 -0.10 22.72 18.00
CA THR A 247 1.35 22.94 17.79
C THR A 247 2.18 21.65 17.81
N ARG A 248 1.56 20.48 17.65
CA ARG A 248 2.30 19.22 17.49
C ARG A 248 3.10 19.26 16.19
N ASN A 249 4.19 20.03 16.27
CA ASN A 249 5.24 19.98 15.27
C ASN A 249 5.74 18.54 15.15
N TYR A 250 5.87 18.04 13.93
CA TYR A 250 6.51 16.79 13.51
C TYR A 250 7.96 16.62 14.01
N ARG A 251 8.44 17.45 14.95
CA ARG A 251 9.77 17.36 15.57
C ARG A 251 10.01 16.08 16.39
N SER A 252 8.97 15.34 16.77
CA SER A 252 9.16 14.16 17.63
C SER A 252 9.56 12.89 16.88
N GLU A 253 9.39 12.80 15.55
CA GLU A 253 9.79 11.60 14.80
C GLU A 253 11.21 11.71 14.25
N ILE A 254 11.70 12.90 13.91
CA ILE A 254 13.09 13.12 13.51
C ILE A 254 14.05 12.99 14.71
N GLY A 255 13.60 13.40 15.89
CA GLY A 255 14.39 13.30 17.13
C GLY A 255 14.62 11.88 17.64
N ARG A 256 13.73 10.92 17.32
CA ARG A 256 13.90 9.52 17.71
C ARG A 256 14.76 8.69 16.76
N ALA A 257 14.92 9.11 15.52
CA ALA A 257 15.83 8.48 14.57
C ALA A 257 17.30 8.84 14.87
N SER A 258 17.56 10.08 15.31
CA SER A 258 18.96 10.54 15.57
C SER A 258 19.50 10.14 16.94
N CYS A 259 18.68 9.68 17.89
CA CYS A 259 19.15 9.20 19.20
C CYS A 259 19.53 7.72 19.26
N ARG A 260 19.37 6.95 18.18
CA ARG A 260 19.79 5.53 18.11
C ARG A 260 21.15 5.31 17.45
N GLU A 261 21.81 6.37 16.99
CA GLU A 261 23.14 6.29 16.37
C GLU A 261 24.30 6.66 17.30
N ARG A 262 24.06 6.79 18.61
CA ARG A 262 25.14 7.00 19.58
C ARG A 262 24.92 6.15 20.83
N VAL A 263 25.18 4.85 20.69
CA VAL A 263 25.75 3.99 21.75
C VAL A 263 26.46 2.82 21.07
#